data_d4f84023685a07d721cba40cd0d6b2e7
#
_entry.id   d4f84023685a07d721cba40cd0d6b2e7
#
_cell.length_a   1.000
_cell.length_b   1.000
_cell.length_c   1.000
_cell.angle_alpha   90.00
_cell.angle_beta   90.00
_cell.angle_gamma   90.00
#
_symmetry.space_group_name_H-M   'P 1'
#
loop_
_entity.id
_entity.type
_entity.pdbx_description
1 polymer ?
#
loop_
_entity_poly.entity_id
_entity_poly.type
_entity_poly.pdbx_seq_one_letter_code
_entity_poly.pdbx_strand_id
1 'polypeptide(L)'
;MAQMNFGGVVENVMTREEFPLEKAREILKDETIAVIGYGVQGPGQSLNLRDNGFNVIVGQRQGKTYDKAVEDGWVPGETLFGIEEACDKATIIMCLLSDAAVMSVWPTMKPYLTAGKALYFSHGFAITWNDRTGVVPPADIDVIMVAPKGSGTSLRSMFLEGRGLN
;
A
#
# COMPACT_ATOMS: atom_id res chain seq x y z
N MET A 1 -13.55 8.63 19.68
CA MET A 1 -12.56 7.53 19.83
C MET A 1 -12.81 6.87 21.17
N ALA A 2 -12.91 5.54 21.19
CA ALA A 2 -13.04 4.78 22.42
C ALA A 2 -11.75 4.87 23.25
N GLN A 3 -11.86 4.78 24.57
CA GLN A 3 -10.71 4.69 25.46
C GLN A 3 -10.54 3.24 25.92
N MET A 4 -9.33 2.69 25.77
CA MET A 4 -8.98 1.34 26.20
C MET A 4 -7.77 1.36 27.11
N ASN A 5 -7.78 0.50 28.12
CA ASN A 5 -6.67 0.37 29.07
C ASN A 5 -5.74 -0.77 28.63
N PHE A 6 -4.49 -0.44 28.35
CA PHE A 6 -3.44 -1.37 27.97
C PHE A 6 -2.41 -1.48 29.11
N GLY A 7 -2.68 -2.37 30.06
CA GLY A 7 -1.76 -2.61 31.17
C GLY A 7 -1.56 -1.42 32.11
N GLY A 8 -2.60 -0.61 32.34
CA GLY A 8 -2.57 0.56 33.20
C GLY A 8 -2.42 1.90 32.47
N VAL A 9 -2.16 1.88 31.17
CA VAL A 9 -2.12 3.09 30.32
C VAL A 9 -3.40 3.18 29.52
N VAL A 10 -4.10 4.31 29.60
CA VAL A 10 -5.33 4.55 28.85
C VAL A 10 -5.00 5.25 27.55
N GLU A 11 -5.35 4.62 26.44
CA GLU A 11 -5.12 5.11 25.09
C GLU A 11 -6.45 5.36 24.35
N ASN A 12 -6.43 6.33 23.44
CA ASN A 12 -7.52 6.55 22.51
C ASN A 12 -7.38 5.59 21.32
N VAL A 13 -8.40 4.77 21.08
CA VAL A 13 -8.43 3.83 19.96
C VAL A 13 -9.63 4.08 19.07
N MET A 14 -9.45 3.87 17.77
CA MET A 14 -10.55 3.86 16.82
C MET A 14 -11.03 2.44 16.64
N THR A 15 -12.29 2.19 16.95
CA THR A 15 -12.89 0.87 16.79
C THR A 15 -13.53 0.73 15.40
N ARG A 16 -13.88 -0.51 15.02
CA ARG A 16 -14.61 -0.77 13.77
C ARG A 16 -16.00 -0.15 13.75
N GLU A 17 -16.63 -0.01 14.90
CA GLU A 17 -17.93 0.64 15.05
C GLU A 17 -17.82 2.15 14.77
N GLU A 18 -16.74 2.79 15.18
CA GLU A 18 -16.49 4.22 14.95
C GLU A 18 -16.01 4.51 13.53
N PHE A 19 -15.30 3.55 12.91
CA PHE A 19 -14.78 3.66 11.54
C PHE A 19 -15.09 2.38 10.75
N PRO A 20 -16.36 2.15 10.39
CA PRO A 20 -16.76 0.99 9.61
C PRO A 20 -16.22 1.07 8.17
N LEU A 21 -16.20 -0.06 7.48
CA LEU A 21 -15.67 -0.18 6.12
C LEU A 21 -16.42 0.73 5.12
N GLU A 22 -17.72 0.91 5.32
CA GLU A 22 -18.55 1.80 4.50
C GLU A 22 -18.06 3.26 4.56
N LYS A 23 -17.66 3.71 5.75
CA LYS A 23 -17.09 5.05 5.93
C LYS A 23 -15.72 5.16 5.24
N ALA A 24 -14.90 4.12 5.30
CA ALA A 24 -13.62 4.10 4.58
C ALA A 24 -13.84 4.18 3.06
N ARG A 25 -14.81 3.42 2.53
CA ARG A 25 -15.17 3.47 1.10
C ARG A 25 -15.67 4.85 0.68
N GLU A 26 -16.49 5.49 1.50
CA GLU A 26 -16.99 6.85 1.20
C GLU A 26 -15.85 7.87 1.15
N ILE A 27 -14.91 7.80 2.08
CA ILE A 27 -13.76 8.70 2.14
C ILE A 27 -12.81 8.49 0.95
N LEU A 28 -12.60 7.25 0.54
CA LEU A 28 -11.63 6.88 -0.50
C LEU A 28 -12.29 6.63 -1.88
N LYS A 29 -13.55 6.97 -2.07
CA LYS A 29 -14.31 6.64 -3.30
C LYS A 29 -13.72 7.23 -4.58
N ASP A 30 -13.09 8.39 -4.47
CA ASP A 30 -12.51 9.12 -5.59
C ASP A 30 -10.99 8.86 -5.73
N GLU A 31 -10.43 8.04 -4.83
CA GLU A 31 -9.01 7.71 -4.82
C GLU A 31 -8.70 6.50 -5.71
N THR A 32 -7.55 6.53 -6.35
CA THR A 32 -6.96 5.37 -7.02
C THR A 32 -5.72 4.92 -6.26
N ILE A 33 -5.72 3.71 -5.75
CA ILE A 33 -4.64 3.14 -4.96
C ILE A 33 -3.74 2.29 -5.87
N ALA A 34 -2.51 2.71 -6.12
CA ALA A 34 -1.53 1.88 -6.82
C ALA A 34 -0.66 1.10 -5.84
N VAL A 35 -0.66 -0.21 -5.95
CA VAL A 35 0.29 -1.07 -5.24
C VAL A 35 1.50 -1.31 -6.12
N ILE A 36 2.63 -0.70 -5.76
CA ILE A 36 3.90 -0.82 -6.48
C ILE A 36 4.72 -1.95 -5.89
N GLY A 37 4.89 -3.00 -6.68
CA GLY A 37 5.55 -4.25 -6.28
C GLY A 37 4.56 -5.35 -5.92
N TYR A 38 4.76 -6.53 -6.51
CA TYR A 38 3.91 -7.70 -6.31
C TYR A 38 4.69 -8.87 -5.70
N GLY A 39 5.54 -8.53 -4.70
CA GLY A 39 6.37 -9.48 -3.96
C GLY A 39 5.61 -10.12 -2.78
N VAL A 40 6.17 -10.02 -1.56
CA VAL A 40 5.58 -10.64 -0.36
C VAL A 40 4.34 -9.91 0.14
N GLN A 41 4.38 -8.57 0.20
CA GLN A 41 3.28 -7.76 0.73
C GLN A 41 2.25 -7.38 -0.35
N GLY A 42 2.70 -7.20 -1.60
CA GLY A 42 1.86 -6.72 -2.69
C GLY A 42 0.57 -7.52 -2.88
N PRO A 43 0.63 -8.84 -3.06
CA PRO A 43 -0.58 -9.66 -3.24
C PRO A 43 -1.54 -9.54 -2.05
N GLY A 44 -1.03 -9.68 -0.82
CA GLY A 44 -1.88 -9.64 0.38
C GLY A 44 -2.62 -8.31 0.53
N GLN A 45 -1.91 -7.20 0.40
CA GLN A 45 -2.52 -5.88 0.58
C GLN A 45 -3.42 -5.48 -0.59
N SER A 46 -2.97 -5.67 -1.84
CA SER A 46 -3.76 -5.28 -3.01
C SER A 46 -5.05 -6.08 -3.15
N LEU A 47 -4.98 -7.40 -2.97
CA LEU A 47 -6.16 -8.26 -3.06
C LEU A 47 -7.16 -7.98 -1.93
N ASN A 48 -6.68 -7.73 -0.70
CA ASN A 48 -7.56 -7.39 0.41
C ASN A 48 -8.26 -6.03 0.19
N LEU A 49 -7.56 -5.04 -0.35
CA LEU A 49 -8.15 -3.76 -0.73
C LEU A 49 -9.20 -3.94 -1.84
N ARG A 50 -8.87 -4.69 -2.90
CA ARG A 50 -9.80 -5.00 -3.99
C ARG A 50 -11.06 -5.69 -3.50
N ASP A 51 -10.91 -6.73 -2.67
CA ASP A 51 -12.04 -7.49 -2.13
C ASP A 51 -12.90 -6.66 -1.17
N ASN A 52 -12.33 -5.61 -0.57
CA ASN A 52 -13.05 -4.62 0.22
C ASN A 52 -13.70 -3.50 -0.63
N GLY A 53 -13.58 -3.56 -1.95
CA GLY A 53 -14.28 -2.66 -2.88
C GLY A 53 -13.60 -1.31 -3.11
N PHE A 54 -12.29 -1.20 -2.87
CA PHE A 54 -11.52 -0.01 -3.23
C PHE A 54 -11.05 -0.07 -4.70
N ASN A 55 -10.84 1.10 -5.30
CA ASN A 55 -10.26 1.21 -6.63
C ASN A 55 -8.74 1.00 -6.55
N VAL A 56 -8.29 -0.19 -6.95
CA VAL A 56 -6.89 -0.62 -6.82
C VAL A 56 -6.32 -0.99 -8.18
N ILE A 57 -5.11 -0.52 -8.43
CA ILE A 57 -4.28 -0.94 -9.57
C ILE A 57 -2.94 -1.47 -9.06
N VAL A 58 -2.25 -2.25 -9.87
CA VAL A 58 -0.92 -2.80 -9.54
C VAL A 58 0.11 -2.26 -10.52
N GLY A 59 1.22 -1.76 -10.00
CA GLY A 59 2.40 -1.38 -10.76
C GLY A 59 3.52 -2.40 -10.60
N GLN A 60 3.85 -3.13 -11.67
CA GLN A 60 4.85 -4.20 -11.63
C GLN A 60 5.63 -4.28 -12.94
N ARG A 61 6.94 -4.56 -12.84
CA ARG A 61 7.78 -4.85 -14.02
C ARG A 61 7.46 -6.24 -14.56
N GLN A 62 7.58 -6.42 -15.87
CA GLN A 62 7.47 -7.73 -16.53
C GLN A 62 8.37 -8.78 -15.86
N GLY A 63 7.89 -10.01 -15.76
CA GLY A 63 8.58 -11.15 -15.16
C GLY A 63 7.67 -11.97 -14.25
N LYS A 64 8.23 -12.92 -13.52
CA LYS A 64 7.47 -13.90 -12.70
C LYS A 64 6.45 -13.29 -11.74
N THR A 65 6.76 -12.14 -11.14
CA THR A 65 5.82 -11.47 -10.22
C THR A 65 4.70 -10.73 -10.98
N TYR A 66 4.94 -10.30 -12.21
CA TYR A 66 3.92 -9.79 -13.11
C TYR A 66 2.97 -10.91 -13.54
N ASP A 67 3.53 -12.06 -13.96
CA ASP A 67 2.75 -13.23 -14.35
C ASP A 67 1.87 -13.70 -13.18
N LYS A 68 2.42 -13.70 -11.96
CA LYS A 68 1.65 -13.98 -10.74
C LYS A 68 0.50 -12.98 -10.52
N ALA A 69 0.68 -11.71 -10.80
CA ALA A 69 -0.40 -10.73 -10.71
C ALA A 69 -1.51 -11.05 -11.72
N VAL A 70 -1.16 -11.44 -12.95
CA VAL A 70 -2.14 -11.88 -13.96
C VAL A 70 -2.91 -13.12 -13.48
N GLU A 71 -2.22 -14.12 -12.91
CA GLU A 71 -2.86 -15.31 -12.31
C GLU A 71 -3.84 -14.96 -11.20
N ASP A 72 -3.54 -13.94 -10.40
CA ASP A 72 -4.39 -13.43 -9.30
C ASP A 72 -5.55 -12.54 -9.81
N GLY A 73 -5.69 -12.41 -11.14
CA GLY A 73 -6.81 -11.72 -11.79
C GLY A 73 -6.61 -10.22 -11.99
N TRP A 74 -5.36 -9.72 -11.99
CA TRP A 74 -5.06 -8.36 -12.43
C TRP A 74 -4.95 -8.34 -13.97
N VAL A 75 -5.60 -7.37 -14.60
CA VAL A 75 -5.74 -7.31 -16.07
C VAL A 75 -4.74 -6.31 -16.65
N PRO A 76 -3.81 -6.77 -17.52
CA PRO A 76 -2.87 -5.88 -18.20
C PRO A 76 -3.57 -4.75 -18.97
N GLY A 77 -3.12 -3.52 -18.75
CA GLY A 77 -3.69 -2.31 -19.37
C GLY A 77 -5.00 -1.80 -18.76
N GLU A 78 -5.58 -2.51 -17.78
CA GLU A 78 -6.79 -2.10 -17.05
C GLU A 78 -6.53 -1.90 -15.55
N THR A 79 -5.97 -2.92 -14.89
CA THR A 79 -5.67 -2.92 -13.45
C THR A 79 -4.23 -3.33 -13.14
N LEU A 80 -3.45 -3.73 -14.16
CA LEU A 80 -2.03 -4.06 -14.05
C LEU A 80 -1.24 -3.27 -15.08
N PHE A 81 -0.31 -2.47 -14.60
CA PHE A 81 0.48 -1.53 -15.40
C PHE A 81 1.98 -1.66 -15.13
N GLY A 82 2.80 -0.98 -15.93
CA GLY A 82 4.15 -0.65 -15.55
C GLY A 82 4.19 0.28 -14.33
N ILE A 83 5.33 0.35 -13.64
CA ILE A 83 5.44 1.14 -12.39
C ILE A 83 5.14 2.62 -12.64
N GLU A 84 5.69 3.19 -13.70
CA GLU A 84 5.51 4.60 -14.07
C GLU A 84 4.04 4.93 -14.30
N GLU A 85 3.40 4.16 -15.16
CA GLU A 85 1.99 4.35 -15.51
C GLU A 85 1.06 4.17 -14.28
N ALA A 86 1.35 3.20 -13.42
CA ALA A 86 0.59 3.03 -12.18
C ALA A 86 0.77 4.23 -11.24
N CYS A 87 1.99 4.75 -11.09
CA CYS A 87 2.25 5.95 -10.29
C CYS A 87 1.58 7.21 -10.86
N ASP A 88 1.52 7.33 -12.19
CA ASP A 88 0.86 8.46 -12.86
C ASP A 88 -0.65 8.46 -12.59
N LYS A 89 -1.29 7.31 -12.76
CA LYS A 89 -2.74 7.13 -12.59
C LYS A 89 -3.22 7.23 -11.13
N ALA A 90 -2.37 6.97 -10.16
CA ALA A 90 -2.75 6.84 -8.75
C ALA A 90 -2.73 8.18 -8.01
N THR A 91 -3.58 8.30 -7.00
CA THR A 91 -3.56 9.34 -5.98
C THR A 91 -2.89 8.87 -4.69
N ILE A 92 -2.96 7.56 -4.40
CA ILE A 92 -2.26 6.92 -3.28
C ILE A 92 -1.33 5.85 -3.85
N ILE A 93 -0.02 5.99 -3.60
CA ILE A 93 1.01 5.09 -4.10
C ILE A 93 1.58 4.27 -2.94
N MET A 94 1.25 2.99 -2.89
CA MET A 94 1.75 2.05 -1.89
C MET A 94 3.05 1.40 -2.38
N CYS A 95 4.19 1.89 -1.91
CA CYS A 95 5.51 1.35 -2.26
C CYS A 95 5.80 0.08 -1.44
N LEU A 96 5.49 -1.08 -2.01
CA LEU A 96 5.65 -2.40 -1.39
C LEU A 96 6.82 -3.19 -2.00
N LEU A 97 7.81 -2.49 -2.48
CA LEU A 97 9.06 -3.03 -3.01
C LEU A 97 10.02 -3.42 -1.86
N SER A 98 10.96 -4.31 -2.14
CA SER A 98 12.11 -4.53 -1.24
C SER A 98 13.01 -3.29 -1.20
N ASP A 99 13.80 -3.12 -0.14
CA ASP A 99 14.68 -1.96 0.05
C ASP A 99 15.58 -1.70 -1.16
N ALA A 100 16.23 -2.75 -1.66
CA ALA A 100 17.07 -2.64 -2.85
C ALA A 100 16.28 -2.24 -4.10
N ALA A 101 15.05 -2.73 -4.24
CA ALA A 101 14.18 -2.37 -5.37
C ALA A 101 13.65 -0.95 -5.26
N VAL A 102 13.30 -0.48 -4.06
CA VAL A 102 12.92 0.93 -3.84
C VAL A 102 14.03 1.86 -4.32
N MET A 103 15.28 1.64 -3.88
CA MET A 103 16.42 2.46 -4.26
C MET A 103 16.62 2.51 -5.78
N SER A 104 16.49 1.35 -6.46
CA SER A 104 16.69 1.27 -7.92
C SER A 104 15.53 1.88 -8.73
N VAL A 105 14.30 1.84 -8.20
CA VAL A 105 13.08 2.30 -8.89
C VAL A 105 12.74 3.74 -8.52
N TRP A 106 13.29 4.26 -7.44
CA TRP A 106 12.98 5.60 -6.94
C TRP A 106 13.12 6.72 -7.98
N PRO A 107 14.21 6.81 -8.76
CA PRO A 107 14.33 7.83 -9.81
C PRO A 107 13.21 7.78 -10.86
N THR A 108 12.69 6.57 -11.12
CA THR A 108 11.58 6.34 -12.07
C THR A 108 10.24 6.74 -11.47
N MET A 109 10.02 6.48 -10.19
CA MET A 109 8.75 6.80 -9.50
C MET A 109 8.61 8.28 -9.14
N LYS A 110 9.71 8.90 -8.68
CA LYS A 110 9.71 10.26 -8.13
C LYS A 110 9.04 11.32 -9.01
N PRO A 111 9.22 11.35 -10.35
CA PRO A 111 8.57 12.34 -11.22
C PRO A 111 7.03 12.30 -11.18
N TYR A 112 6.43 11.18 -10.81
CA TYR A 112 4.98 10.99 -10.72
C TYR A 112 4.40 11.28 -9.34
N LEU A 113 5.25 11.56 -8.35
CA LEU A 113 4.84 11.97 -7.00
C LEU A 113 4.58 13.48 -6.98
N THR A 114 3.42 13.87 -7.50
CA THR A 114 3.01 15.28 -7.63
C THR A 114 2.16 15.72 -6.45
N ALA A 115 2.03 17.04 -6.26
CA ALA A 115 1.24 17.64 -5.19
C ALA A 115 -0.16 17.02 -5.05
N GLY A 116 -0.57 16.76 -3.82
CA GLY A 116 -1.85 16.15 -3.47
C GLY A 116 -1.89 14.62 -3.51
N LYS A 117 -0.81 13.96 -3.93
CA LYS A 117 -0.70 12.50 -3.83
C LYS A 117 -0.18 12.08 -2.45
N ALA A 118 -0.46 10.83 -2.08
CA ALA A 118 0.09 10.21 -0.88
C ALA A 118 1.03 9.04 -1.24
N LEU A 119 2.19 9.00 -0.58
CA LEU A 119 3.16 7.92 -0.67
C LEU A 119 3.13 7.09 0.60
N TYR A 120 2.84 5.81 0.47
CA TYR A 120 2.73 4.87 1.57
C TYR A 120 3.90 3.89 1.59
N PHE A 121 4.39 3.59 2.79
CA PHE A 121 5.37 2.53 3.07
C PHE A 121 4.86 1.57 4.14
N SER A 122 5.24 0.29 4.03
CA SER A 122 5.00 -0.71 5.08
C SER A 122 6.09 -0.73 6.15
N HIS A 123 7.23 -0.08 5.93
CA HIS A 123 8.29 0.15 6.92
C HIS A 123 9.12 1.37 6.55
N GLY A 124 9.77 1.98 7.55
CA GLY A 124 10.39 3.29 7.42
C GLY A 124 11.84 3.28 6.91
N PHE A 125 12.43 2.14 6.56
CA PHE A 125 13.86 2.05 6.22
C PHE A 125 14.29 3.05 5.15
N ALA A 126 13.57 3.10 4.02
CA ALA A 126 13.91 3.95 2.90
C ALA A 126 13.96 5.45 3.27
N ILE A 127 13.03 5.89 4.12
CA ILE A 127 12.93 7.30 4.57
C ILE A 127 13.93 7.60 5.71
N THR A 128 14.06 6.69 6.67
CA THR A 128 14.97 6.87 7.83
C THR A 128 16.44 6.97 7.40
N TRP A 129 16.82 6.23 6.37
CA TRP A 129 18.19 6.20 5.84
C TRP A 129 18.30 6.88 4.48
N ASN A 130 17.59 7.99 4.29
CA ASN A 130 17.51 8.69 3.00
C ASN A 130 18.87 9.17 2.47
N ASP A 131 19.83 9.45 3.34
CA ASP A 131 21.21 9.76 3.00
C ASP A 131 21.92 8.62 2.26
N ARG A 132 21.51 7.39 2.50
CA ARG A 132 22.06 6.18 1.86
C ARG A 132 21.17 5.65 0.74
N THR A 133 19.86 5.74 0.90
CA THR A 133 18.90 5.20 -0.06
C THR A 133 18.62 6.15 -1.21
N GLY A 134 18.84 7.45 -1.03
CA GLY A 134 18.45 8.48 -1.98
C GLY A 134 16.94 8.71 -2.07
N VAL A 135 16.15 8.07 -1.20
CA VAL A 135 14.68 8.17 -1.20
C VAL A 135 14.25 9.43 -0.44
N VAL A 136 14.12 10.51 -1.17
CA VAL A 136 13.68 11.80 -0.64
C VAL A 136 12.38 12.20 -1.34
N PRO A 137 11.22 12.02 -0.68
CA PRO A 137 9.92 12.41 -1.23
C PRO A 137 9.85 13.93 -1.48
N PRO A 138 9.04 14.38 -2.46
CA PRO A 138 8.68 15.79 -2.58
C PRO A 138 8.03 16.33 -1.30
N ALA A 139 8.20 17.62 -1.03
CA ALA A 139 7.68 18.25 0.19
C ALA A 139 6.16 18.55 0.15
N ASP A 140 5.56 18.44 -1.01
CA ASP A 140 4.16 18.76 -1.30
C ASP A 140 3.25 17.53 -1.45
N ILE A 141 3.72 16.37 -1.00
CA ILE A 141 2.93 15.14 -0.89
C ILE A 141 2.86 14.65 0.54
N ASP A 142 1.83 13.86 0.85
CA ASP A 142 1.76 13.15 2.13
C ASP A 142 2.62 11.88 2.10
N VAL A 143 3.38 11.66 3.18
CA VAL A 143 4.15 10.41 3.36
C VAL A 143 3.64 9.71 4.60
N ILE A 144 3.09 8.51 4.42
CA ILE A 144 2.47 7.74 5.49
C ILE A 144 3.12 6.35 5.62
N MET A 145 3.07 5.80 6.82
CA MET A 145 3.54 4.45 7.09
C MET A 145 2.50 3.67 7.87
N VAL A 146 2.16 2.48 7.38
CA VAL A 146 1.39 1.50 8.13
C VAL A 146 2.13 0.17 8.11
N ALA A 147 2.77 -0.18 9.22
CA ALA A 147 3.55 -1.41 9.33
C ALA A 147 2.62 -2.62 9.58
N PRO A 148 2.57 -3.60 8.67
CA PRO A 148 1.81 -4.82 8.90
C PRO A 148 2.48 -5.67 9.97
N LYS A 149 1.68 -6.33 10.81
CA LYS A 149 2.19 -7.21 11.88
C LYS A 149 2.67 -8.57 11.36
N GLY A 150 2.34 -8.96 10.14
CA GLY A 150 2.68 -10.26 9.58
C GLY A 150 3.08 -10.21 8.11
N SER A 151 3.47 -11.39 7.58
CA SER A 151 3.77 -11.52 6.16
C SER A 151 2.52 -11.29 5.29
N GLY A 152 2.70 -10.88 4.05
CA GLY A 152 1.59 -10.66 3.12
C GLY A 152 0.76 -11.94 2.88
N THR A 153 1.41 -13.11 2.88
CA THR A 153 0.73 -14.42 2.78
C THR A 153 -0.19 -14.67 3.97
N SER A 154 0.31 -14.48 5.19
CA SER A 154 -0.50 -14.63 6.41
C SER A 154 -1.64 -13.60 6.47
N LEU A 155 -1.35 -12.35 6.08
CA LEU A 155 -2.36 -11.29 6.00
C LEU A 155 -3.51 -11.70 5.05
N ARG A 156 -3.18 -12.25 3.88
CA ARG A 156 -4.19 -12.69 2.91
C ARG A 156 -4.99 -13.89 3.39
N SER A 157 -4.36 -14.94 3.91
CA SER A 157 -5.06 -16.14 4.38
C SER A 157 -6.00 -15.82 5.53
N MET A 158 -5.54 -15.05 6.52
CA MET A 158 -6.36 -14.65 7.67
C MET A 158 -7.54 -13.78 7.24
N PHE A 159 -7.35 -12.87 6.28
CA PHE A 159 -8.44 -12.08 5.71
C PHE A 159 -9.53 -12.97 5.08
N LEU A 160 -9.14 -13.96 4.28
CA LEU A 160 -10.08 -14.90 3.65
C LEU A 160 -10.84 -15.76 4.68
N GLU A 161 -10.24 -16.00 5.84
CA GLU A 161 -10.87 -16.70 6.96
C GLU A 161 -11.73 -15.76 7.84
N GLY A 162 -11.83 -14.48 7.50
CA GLY A 162 -12.55 -13.48 8.31
C GLY A 162 -11.86 -13.12 9.62
N ARG A 163 -10.55 -13.37 9.73
CA ARG A 163 -9.73 -13.11 10.92
C ARG A 163 -8.67 -12.04 10.62
N GLY A 164 -8.15 -11.44 11.69
CA GLY A 164 -6.97 -10.57 11.63
C GLY A 164 -5.75 -11.23 12.26
N LEU A 165 -4.59 -10.61 12.10
CA LEU A 165 -3.36 -10.94 12.84
C LEU A 165 -3.35 -10.16 14.15
N ASN A 166 -3.22 -10.86 15.26
CA ASN A 166 -3.11 -10.29 16.61
C ASN A 166 -1.65 -10.03 16.99
#